data_9551a450c4021601c241def439650d9f
#
_entry.id   9551a450c4021601c241def439650d9f
#
_cell.length_a   1.000
_cell.length_b   1.000
_cell.length_c   1.000
_cell.angle_alpha   90.00
_cell.angle_beta   90.00
_cell.angle_gamma   90.00
#
_symmetry.space_group_name_H-M   'P 1'
#
loop_
_entity.id
_entity.type
_entity.pdbx_description
1 polymer ?
#
loop_
_entity_poly.entity_id
_entity_poly.type
_entity_poly.pdbx_seq_one_letter_code
_entity_poly.pdbx_strand_id
1 'polypeptide(L)'
;VLLTFPFTRLSYWVKNYTKGFQLLFKATPKLPDLLNMVNIQDATDPMNVKLGNSSLKNEMSYDVNLLFSSMNIARQRSQSLRLGYTYRANALAMGYSYDAHTGVRKYRADNVNGNWNASASYSFEQPLDKMKRLSFGTWTRVEYVNSVDLIGNSEGSDYQASRSSVQTTLLDETLKLDYKVGSSSTMGVKISAAWRNVDGKAMDFDHINAVDFNYGATVSFNLPWHIQVGTDLTMYSRRGYEGSSMNTDDLLWNARLSYTMLKGKLTWMLDGFDILGNLNNITRMVNAQGRTETFVNALPRYAILHVAYHFNMKPKKH
;
A
#
# COMPACT_ATOMS: atom_id res chain seq x y z
N VAL A 1 -31.74 -16.74 -2.93
CA VAL A 1 -31.95 -15.51 -3.72
C VAL A 1 -30.64 -15.08 -4.31
N LEU A 2 -30.48 -15.20 -5.64
CA LEU A 2 -29.30 -14.72 -6.35
C LEU A 2 -29.42 -13.19 -6.44
N LEU A 3 -28.71 -12.47 -5.59
CA LEU A 3 -28.63 -11.01 -5.66
C LEU A 3 -27.59 -10.64 -6.71
N THR A 4 -28.04 -10.21 -7.88
CA THR A 4 -27.15 -9.61 -8.90
C THR A 4 -26.90 -8.15 -8.53
N PHE A 5 -25.64 -7.81 -8.29
CA PHE A 5 -25.22 -6.44 -7.98
C PHE A 5 -24.87 -5.69 -9.25
N PRO A 6 -25.23 -4.40 -9.37
CA PRO A 6 -24.99 -3.63 -10.58
C PRO A 6 -23.48 -3.50 -10.82
N PHE A 7 -23.11 -3.90 -12.01
CA PHE A 7 -21.78 -3.73 -12.56
C PHE A 7 -21.94 -3.11 -13.95
N THR A 8 -21.32 -1.96 -14.15
CA THR A 8 -21.34 -1.28 -15.45
C THR A 8 -19.92 -0.92 -15.86
N ARG A 9 -19.56 -1.28 -17.07
CA ARG A 9 -18.28 -0.92 -17.67
C ARG A 9 -18.50 -0.26 -19.01
N LEU A 10 -18.09 1.00 -19.14
CA LEU A 10 -17.98 1.71 -20.40
C LEU A 10 -16.52 1.83 -20.77
N SER A 11 -16.18 1.47 -22.01
CA SER A 11 -14.80 1.55 -22.49
C SER A 11 -14.80 2.11 -23.91
N TYR A 12 -13.93 3.06 -24.16
CA TYR A 12 -13.66 3.58 -25.48
C TYR A 12 -12.16 3.55 -25.74
N TRP A 13 -11.75 2.94 -26.86
CA TRP A 13 -10.36 2.79 -27.24
C TRP A 13 -10.16 3.16 -28.69
N VAL A 14 -9.14 3.96 -28.95
CA VAL A 14 -8.71 4.26 -30.30
C VAL A 14 -8.02 3.04 -30.91
N LYS A 15 -8.00 2.94 -32.22
CA LYS A 15 -7.33 1.89 -32.99
C LYS A 15 -5.96 1.55 -32.39
N ASN A 16 -5.70 0.26 -32.20
CA ASN A 16 -4.50 -0.30 -31.58
C ASN A 16 -4.35 0.02 -30.08
N TYR A 17 -5.43 0.37 -29.37
CA TYR A 17 -5.42 0.58 -27.91
C TYR A 17 -4.39 1.62 -27.41
N THR A 18 -4.01 2.58 -28.29
CA THR A 18 -3.00 3.59 -27.93
C THR A 18 -3.56 4.74 -27.09
N LYS A 19 -4.86 4.96 -27.13
CA LYS A 19 -5.57 5.93 -26.29
C LYS A 19 -6.95 5.40 -25.95
N GLY A 20 -7.40 5.71 -24.75
CA GLY A 20 -8.77 5.39 -24.37
C GLY A 20 -9.11 5.78 -22.96
N PHE A 21 -10.38 5.64 -22.66
CA PHE A 21 -10.86 5.75 -21.29
C PHE A 21 -11.76 4.55 -20.95
N GLN A 22 -11.85 4.27 -19.67
CA GLN A 22 -12.72 3.26 -19.12
C GLN A 22 -13.39 3.83 -17.88
N LEU A 23 -14.70 3.76 -17.83
CA LEU A 23 -15.51 4.05 -16.65
C LEU A 23 -16.05 2.72 -16.11
N LEU A 24 -15.83 2.47 -14.84
CA LEU A 24 -16.28 1.28 -14.13
C LEU A 24 -17.12 1.73 -12.94
N PHE A 25 -18.34 1.21 -12.86
CA PHE A 25 -19.18 1.27 -11.66
C PHE A 25 -19.40 -0.14 -11.13
N LYS A 26 -19.25 -0.31 -9.82
CA LYS A 26 -19.47 -1.60 -9.15
C LYS A 26 -20.13 -1.37 -7.80
N ALA A 27 -21.19 -2.14 -7.49
CA ALA A 27 -21.72 -2.22 -6.14
C ALA A 27 -21.44 -3.62 -5.58
N THR A 28 -20.86 -3.68 -4.37
CA THR A 28 -20.45 -4.94 -3.74
C THR A 28 -20.99 -4.99 -2.32
N PRO A 29 -21.80 -6.02 -1.97
CA PRO A 29 -22.22 -6.24 -0.59
C PRO A 29 -21.12 -6.95 0.20
N LYS A 30 -21.07 -6.66 1.48
CA LYS A 30 -20.35 -7.42 2.48
C LYS A 30 -21.33 -7.79 3.60
N LEU A 31 -21.47 -9.08 3.82
CA LEU A 31 -22.34 -9.60 4.88
C LEU A 31 -21.62 -9.47 6.22
N PRO A 32 -22.36 -9.14 7.30
CA PRO A 32 -21.81 -9.27 8.66
C PRO A 32 -21.47 -10.72 8.97
N ASP A 33 -20.51 -10.93 9.84
CA ASP A 33 -20.25 -12.25 10.40
C ASP A 33 -21.47 -12.72 11.21
N LEU A 34 -21.84 -13.99 11.06
CA LEU A 34 -22.98 -14.59 11.77
C LEU A 34 -22.82 -14.47 13.29
N LEU A 35 -21.62 -14.59 13.82
CA LEU A 35 -21.35 -14.43 15.27
C LEU A 35 -21.66 -13.02 15.77
N ASN A 36 -21.52 -12.00 14.90
CA ASN A 36 -21.88 -10.64 15.24
C ASN A 36 -23.41 -10.38 15.17
N MET A 37 -24.16 -11.23 14.44
CA MET A 37 -25.61 -11.08 14.26
C MET A 37 -26.44 -11.82 15.31
N VAL A 38 -25.91 -12.92 15.83
CA VAL A 38 -26.64 -13.73 16.82
C VAL A 38 -26.63 -12.99 18.15
N ASN A 39 -27.80 -12.80 18.73
CA ASN A 39 -27.96 -12.11 20.02
C ASN A 39 -27.53 -13.00 21.20
N ILE A 40 -26.26 -13.42 21.18
CA ILE A 40 -25.59 -14.22 22.21
C ILE A 40 -24.42 -13.40 22.74
N GLN A 41 -24.22 -13.50 24.03
CA GLN A 41 -23.02 -12.94 24.68
C GLN A 41 -21.94 -14.02 24.67
N ASP A 42 -20.83 -13.77 23.99
CA ASP A 42 -19.63 -14.58 24.06
C ASP A 42 -18.71 -14.02 25.16
N ALA A 43 -18.64 -14.74 26.27
CA ALA A 43 -17.82 -14.44 27.43
C ALA A 43 -16.69 -15.50 27.63
N THR A 44 -16.24 -16.14 26.55
CA THR A 44 -15.12 -17.09 26.57
C THR A 44 -13.86 -16.43 27.15
N ASP A 45 -13.66 -15.15 26.86
CA ASP A 45 -12.75 -14.27 27.59
C ASP A 45 -13.57 -13.33 28.48
N PRO A 46 -13.58 -13.53 29.81
CA PRO A 46 -14.39 -12.72 30.73
C PRO A 46 -14.01 -11.24 30.74
N MET A 47 -12.79 -10.88 30.33
CA MET A 47 -12.34 -9.49 30.24
C MET A 47 -12.68 -8.82 28.90
N ASN A 48 -13.03 -9.60 27.88
CA ASN A 48 -13.32 -9.15 26.52
C ASN A 48 -14.59 -9.81 25.99
N VAL A 49 -15.73 -9.34 26.45
CA VAL A 49 -17.04 -9.90 26.14
C VAL A 49 -17.54 -9.38 24.78
N LYS A 50 -17.93 -10.28 23.88
CA LYS A 50 -18.54 -9.92 22.60
C LYS A 50 -20.06 -10.00 22.69
N LEU A 51 -20.73 -8.95 22.23
CA LEU A 51 -22.18 -8.85 22.17
C LEU A 51 -22.64 -8.97 20.72
N GLY A 52 -23.63 -9.80 20.47
CA GLY A 52 -24.28 -9.88 19.16
C GLY A 52 -25.24 -8.70 18.91
N ASN A 53 -25.50 -8.40 17.65
CA ASN A 53 -26.43 -7.39 17.21
C ASN A 53 -27.27 -7.89 16.02
N SER A 54 -28.49 -8.33 16.30
CA SER A 54 -29.42 -8.87 15.29
C SER A 54 -29.97 -7.81 14.32
N SER A 55 -29.75 -6.52 14.60
CA SER A 55 -30.19 -5.42 13.72
C SER A 55 -29.16 -5.05 12.65
N LEU A 56 -28.03 -5.76 12.57
CA LEU A 56 -26.98 -5.50 11.58
C LEU A 56 -27.51 -5.63 10.15
N LYS A 57 -27.20 -4.63 9.35
CA LYS A 57 -27.47 -4.58 7.91
C LYS A 57 -26.19 -4.91 7.13
N ASN A 58 -26.39 -5.40 5.90
CA ASN A 58 -25.26 -5.60 4.99
C ASN A 58 -24.59 -4.26 4.66
N GLU A 59 -23.27 -4.25 4.68
CA GLU A 59 -22.49 -3.16 4.13
C GLU A 59 -22.58 -3.19 2.60
N MET A 60 -22.76 -2.03 1.98
CA MET A 60 -22.74 -1.87 0.53
C MET A 60 -21.62 -0.91 0.14
N SER A 61 -20.67 -1.38 -0.66
CA SER A 61 -19.63 -0.55 -1.27
C SER A 61 -20.04 -0.17 -2.69
N TYR A 62 -20.04 1.12 -2.99
CA TYR A 62 -20.29 1.69 -4.32
C TYR A 62 -18.99 2.28 -4.83
N ASP A 63 -18.41 1.66 -5.87
CA ASP A 63 -17.13 2.02 -6.42
C ASP A 63 -17.30 2.60 -7.83
N VAL A 64 -16.77 3.81 -8.04
CA VAL A 64 -16.68 4.46 -9.35
C VAL A 64 -15.21 4.66 -9.69
N ASN A 65 -14.78 4.15 -10.83
CA ASN A 65 -13.41 4.29 -11.29
C ASN A 65 -13.39 4.78 -12.74
N LEU A 66 -12.64 5.84 -12.98
CA LEU A 66 -12.32 6.35 -14.32
C LEU A 66 -10.84 6.14 -14.59
N LEU A 67 -10.53 5.50 -15.69
CA LEU A 67 -9.18 5.34 -16.20
C LEU A 67 -9.07 6.01 -17.57
N PHE A 68 -8.15 6.91 -17.70
CA PHE A 68 -7.67 7.43 -18.98
C PHE A 68 -6.24 6.93 -19.20
N SER A 69 -5.93 6.46 -20.41
CA SER A 69 -4.56 6.08 -20.77
C SER A 69 -4.23 6.54 -22.19
N SER A 70 -2.97 6.90 -22.39
CA SER A 70 -2.46 7.27 -23.70
C SER A 70 -1.01 6.83 -23.84
N MET A 71 -0.71 6.13 -24.93
CA MET A 71 0.64 5.67 -25.26
C MET A 71 1.01 6.10 -26.68
N ASN A 72 2.18 6.72 -26.84
CA ASN A 72 2.78 6.98 -28.13
C ASN A 72 3.98 6.06 -28.32
N ILE A 73 3.80 5.02 -29.13
CA ILE A 73 4.80 3.96 -29.35
C ILE A 73 6.07 4.53 -29.98
N ALA A 74 5.94 5.42 -30.97
CA ALA A 74 7.09 5.99 -31.67
C ALA A 74 7.99 6.83 -30.76
N ARG A 75 7.38 7.58 -29.85
CA ARG A 75 8.07 8.40 -28.85
C ARG A 75 8.35 7.67 -27.55
N GLN A 76 7.87 6.42 -27.39
CA GLN A 76 7.91 5.66 -26.13
C GLN A 76 7.38 6.47 -24.92
N ARG A 77 6.35 7.31 -25.16
CA ARG A 77 5.69 8.12 -24.14
C ARG A 77 4.42 7.44 -23.69
N SER A 78 4.27 7.24 -22.39
CA SER A 78 3.05 6.73 -21.77
C SER A 78 2.54 7.70 -20.72
N GLN A 79 1.23 7.78 -20.59
CA GLN A 79 0.59 8.49 -19.49
C GLN A 79 -0.74 7.84 -19.13
N SER A 80 -1.07 7.85 -17.85
CA SER A 80 -2.38 7.41 -17.37
C SER A 80 -2.87 8.29 -16.23
N LEU A 81 -4.17 8.53 -16.22
CA LEU A 81 -4.89 9.19 -15.13
C LEU A 81 -5.95 8.22 -14.64
N ARG A 82 -5.97 7.99 -13.34
CA ARG A 82 -7.02 7.20 -12.69
C ARG A 82 -7.68 8.06 -11.63
N LEU A 83 -9.02 8.12 -11.67
CA LEU A 83 -9.85 8.73 -10.63
C LEU A 83 -10.70 7.63 -10.00
N GLY A 84 -10.78 7.60 -8.69
CA GLY A 84 -11.54 6.64 -7.93
C GLY A 84 -12.40 7.33 -6.88
N TYR A 85 -13.61 6.85 -6.70
CA TYR A 85 -14.48 7.24 -5.59
C TYR A 85 -15.18 6.00 -5.07
N THR A 86 -15.12 5.79 -3.75
CA THR A 86 -15.80 4.71 -3.06
C THR A 86 -16.66 5.28 -1.93
N TYR A 87 -17.92 4.89 -1.88
CA TYR A 87 -18.82 5.17 -0.77
C TYR A 87 -19.30 3.86 -0.14
N ARG A 88 -19.27 3.79 1.19
CA ARG A 88 -19.74 2.62 1.95
C ARG A 88 -20.97 2.97 2.76
N ALA A 89 -22.10 2.40 2.36
CA ALA A 89 -23.34 2.48 3.12
C ALA A 89 -23.40 1.35 4.14
N ASN A 90 -23.87 1.65 5.35
CA ASN A 90 -23.96 0.72 6.47
C ASN A 90 -22.64 -0.02 6.75
N ALA A 91 -21.51 0.68 6.71
CA ALA A 91 -20.21 0.11 7.03
C ALA A 91 -20.24 -0.53 8.42
N LEU A 92 -19.62 -1.70 8.56
CA LEU A 92 -19.54 -2.41 9.83
C LEU A 92 -18.41 -1.82 10.66
N ALA A 93 -18.73 -1.32 11.84
CA ALA A 93 -17.81 -0.79 12.83
C ALA A 93 -17.91 -1.59 14.12
N MET A 94 -16.77 -1.84 14.77
CA MET A 94 -16.71 -2.54 16.06
C MET A 94 -16.53 -1.51 17.15
N GLY A 95 -17.62 -1.23 17.88
CA GLY A 95 -17.56 -0.41 19.06
C GLY A 95 -17.21 -1.22 20.30
N TYR A 96 -16.67 -0.57 21.32
CA TYR A 96 -16.48 -1.18 22.63
C TYR A 96 -16.88 -0.22 23.75
N SER A 97 -17.30 -0.77 24.89
CA SER A 97 -17.39 -0.05 26.14
C SER A 97 -16.45 -0.67 27.16
N TYR A 98 -15.92 0.13 28.06
CA TYR A 98 -15.01 -0.27 29.12
C TYR A 98 -15.60 0.07 30.48
N ASP A 99 -15.73 -0.93 31.32
CA ASP A 99 -16.14 -0.75 32.72
C ASP A 99 -14.89 -0.60 33.59
N ALA A 100 -14.66 0.60 34.10
CA ALA A 100 -13.49 0.92 34.92
C ALA A 100 -13.48 0.20 36.29
N HIS A 101 -14.66 -0.26 36.80
CA HIS A 101 -14.75 -0.94 38.08
C HIS A 101 -14.39 -2.43 37.96
N THR A 102 -14.77 -3.06 36.87
CA THR A 102 -14.54 -4.49 36.65
C THR A 102 -13.38 -4.79 35.71
N GLY A 103 -12.92 -3.77 34.94
CA GLY A 103 -11.92 -3.92 33.91
C GLY A 103 -12.45 -4.62 32.62
N VAL A 104 -13.73 -4.95 32.57
CA VAL A 104 -14.34 -5.68 31.45
C VAL A 104 -14.56 -4.77 30.26
N ARG A 105 -14.19 -5.24 29.07
CA ARG A 105 -14.52 -4.63 27.77
C ARG A 105 -15.65 -5.40 27.11
N LYS A 106 -16.68 -4.68 26.68
CA LYS A 106 -17.79 -5.24 25.89
C LYS A 106 -17.68 -4.72 24.47
N TYR A 107 -17.61 -5.60 23.50
CA TYR A 107 -17.53 -5.29 22.07
C TYR A 107 -18.84 -5.58 21.36
N ARG A 108 -19.27 -4.70 20.49
CA ARG A 108 -20.43 -4.91 19.64
C ARG A 108 -20.23 -4.32 18.26
N ALA A 109 -20.62 -5.06 17.22
CA ALA A 109 -20.66 -4.55 15.87
C ALA A 109 -21.94 -3.74 15.65
N ASP A 110 -21.81 -2.55 15.03
CA ASP A 110 -22.94 -1.71 14.60
C ASP A 110 -22.68 -1.17 13.19
N ASN A 111 -23.73 -0.73 12.51
CA ASN A 111 -23.61 -0.08 11.21
C ASN A 111 -23.39 1.42 11.36
N VAL A 112 -22.43 1.94 10.63
CA VAL A 112 -22.15 3.37 10.54
C VAL A 112 -22.20 3.84 9.09
N ASN A 113 -22.58 5.10 8.89
CA ASN A 113 -22.54 5.76 7.57
C ASN A 113 -21.58 6.94 7.61
N GLY A 114 -21.10 7.34 6.44
CA GLY A 114 -20.17 8.45 6.28
C GLY A 114 -18.77 8.01 5.85
N ASN A 115 -18.54 6.71 5.68
CA ASN A 115 -17.28 6.18 5.15
C ASN A 115 -17.22 6.38 3.64
N TRP A 116 -16.25 7.14 3.16
CA TRP A 116 -15.97 7.33 1.76
C TRP A 116 -14.51 7.70 1.52
N ASN A 117 -14.03 7.42 0.33
CA ASN A 117 -12.73 7.87 -0.12
C ASN A 117 -12.77 8.34 -1.57
N ALA A 118 -11.96 9.34 -1.88
CA ALA A 118 -11.73 9.83 -3.22
C ALA A 118 -10.22 9.76 -3.50
N SER A 119 -9.85 9.33 -4.70
CA SER A 119 -8.46 9.21 -5.09
C SER A 119 -8.24 9.67 -6.52
N ALA A 120 -7.07 10.26 -6.78
CA ALA A 120 -6.57 10.57 -8.11
C ALA A 120 -5.13 10.07 -8.21
N SER A 121 -4.78 9.40 -9.30
CA SER A 121 -3.40 9.07 -9.57
C SER A 121 -3.04 9.35 -11.02
N TYR A 122 -1.87 9.93 -11.22
CA TYR A 122 -1.32 10.24 -12.52
C TYR A 122 0.04 9.60 -12.68
N SER A 123 0.29 8.98 -13.81
CA SER A 123 1.61 8.48 -14.17
C SER A 123 1.99 8.99 -15.56
N PHE A 124 3.26 9.32 -15.69
CA PHE A 124 3.85 9.77 -16.93
C PHE A 124 5.26 9.21 -17.07
N GLU A 125 5.59 8.75 -18.26
CA GLU A 125 6.93 8.27 -18.58
C GLU A 125 7.27 8.63 -20.02
N GLN A 126 8.47 9.19 -20.23
CA GLN A 126 9.00 9.42 -21.58
C GLN A 126 10.53 9.48 -21.60
N PRO A 127 11.16 9.09 -22.73
CA PRO A 127 12.55 9.41 -23.00
C PRO A 127 12.75 10.90 -23.21
N LEU A 128 13.84 11.45 -22.64
CA LEU A 128 14.21 12.86 -22.76
C LEU A 128 15.15 13.11 -23.94
N ASP A 129 15.87 12.09 -24.40
CA ASP A 129 16.83 12.18 -25.47
C ASP A 129 16.36 11.45 -26.74
N LYS A 130 16.95 11.83 -27.89
CA LYS A 130 16.65 11.20 -29.19
C LYS A 130 17.05 9.73 -29.27
N MET A 131 18.09 9.35 -28.50
CA MET A 131 18.58 7.97 -28.47
C MET A 131 17.77 7.09 -27.51
N LYS A 132 16.79 7.68 -26.79
CA LYS A 132 15.94 7.01 -25.81
C LYS A 132 16.74 6.30 -24.70
N ARG A 133 17.88 6.89 -24.33
CA ARG A 133 18.74 6.39 -23.26
C ARG A 133 18.38 6.98 -21.91
N LEU A 134 18.02 8.28 -21.89
CA LEU A 134 17.61 8.98 -20.68
C LEU A 134 16.07 9.01 -20.64
N SER A 135 15.47 8.41 -19.62
CA SER A 135 14.00 8.38 -19.42
C SER A 135 13.64 9.07 -18.13
N PHE A 136 12.59 9.88 -18.18
CA PHE A 136 11.97 10.49 -17.02
C PHE A 136 10.62 9.85 -16.77
N GLY A 137 10.34 9.54 -15.51
CA GLY A 137 9.04 9.06 -15.05
C GLY A 137 8.58 9.85 -13.82
N THR A 138 7.26 10.07 -13.74
CA THR A 138 6.62 10.58 -12.52
C THR A 138 5.37 9.78 -12.21
N TRP A 139 5.10 9.63 -10.93
CA TRP A 139 3.87 9.04 -10.41
C TRP A 139 3.41 9.85 -9.21
N THR A 140 2.21 10.42 -9.35
CA THR A 140 1.55 11.23 -8.32
C THR A 140 0.28 10.54 -7.89
N ARG A 141 0.00 10.49 -6.59
CA ARG A 141 -1.27 10.02 -6.03
C ARG A 141 -1.74 10.98 -4.96
N VAL A 142 -3.01 11.32 -5.03
CA VAL A 142 -3.72 12.03 -3.98
C VAL A 142 -4.88 11.15 -3.53
N GLU A 143 -5.06 11.01 -2.23
CA GLU A 143 -6.21 10.30 -1.66
C GLU A 143 -6.74 11.06 -0.46
N TYR A 144 -8.05 11.20 -0.42
CA TYR A 144 -8.77 11.70 0.74
C TYR A 144 -9.70 10.63 1.25
N VAL A 145 -9.61 10.31 2.54
CA VAL A 145 -10.42 9.28 3.21
C VAL A 145 -11.17 9.92 4.37
N ASN A 146 -12.48 9.82 4.36
CA ASN A 146 -13.32 10.08 5.53
C ASN A 146 -13.71 8.73 6.14
N SER A 147 -13.10 8.38 7.27
CA SER A 147 -13.39 7.17 8.02
C SER A 147 -14.27 7.48 9.21
N VAL A 148 -15.37 6.76 9.36
CA VAL A 148 -16.27 6.83 10.51
C VAL A 148 -16.23 5.50 11.23
N ASP A 149 -16.00 5.54 12.53
CA ASP A 149 -15.94 4.36 13.39
C ASP A 149 -16.65 4.63 14.71
N LEU A 150 -16.68 3.64 15.58
CA LEU A 150 -17.30 3.69 16.91
C LEU A 150 -16.21 3.68 17.97
N ILE A 151 -16.28 4.66 18.87
CA ILE A 151 -15.40 4.73 20.04
C ILE A 151 -16.25 4.43 21.27
N GLY A 152 -15.74 3.57 22.14
CA GLY A 152 -16.40 3.24 23.39
C GLY A 152 -16.35 4.38 24.39
N ASN A 153 -17.46 4.58 25.13
CA ASN A 153 -17.47 5.44 26.29
C ASN A 153 -17.09 4.64 27.54
N SER A 154 -16.26 5.22 28.40
CA SER A 154 -15.74 4.58 29.61
C SER A 154 -16.68 4.62 30.82
N GLU A 155 -17.93 5.05 30.66
CA GLU A 155 -18.84 5.24 31.78
C GLU A 155 -19.99 4.20 31.73
N GLY A 156 -20.00 3.30 32.71
CA GLY A 156 -21.11 2.42 33.03
C GLY A 156 -21.00 0.99 32.51
N SER A 157 -21.85 0.09 33.09
CA SER A 157 -21.90 -1.34 32.80
C SER A 157 -22.53 -1.67 31.43
N ASP A 158 -23.24 -0.74 30.82
CA ASP A 158 -23.94 -0.94 29.55
C ASP A 158 -23.08 -0.52 28.36
N TYR A 159 -23.23 -1.26 27.23
CA TYR A 159 -22.55 -0.92 25.99
C TYR A 159 -23.05 0.43 25.46
N GLN A 160 -22.17 1.42 25.46
CA GLN A 160 -22.39 2.72 24.83
C GLN A 160 -21.19 3.04 23.95
N ALA A 161 -21.45 3.33 22.68
CA ALA A 161 -20.42 3.75 21.75
C ALA A 161 -20.87 5.03 21.02
N SER A 162 -19.95 5.97 20.91
CA SER A 162 -20.14 7.21 20.15
C SER A 162 -19.46 7.12 18.79
N ARG A 163 -20.00 7.88 17.83
CA ARG A 163 -19.38 7.95 16.48
C ARG A 163 -18.20 8.89 16.52
N SER A 164 -17.09 8.43 15.97
CA SER A 164 -15.92 9.24 15.70
C SER A 164 -15.63 9.27 14.21
N SER A 165 -15.09 10.38 13.72
CA SER A 165 -14.64 10.49 12.33
C SER A 165 -13.19 10.93 12.27
N VAL A 166 -12.44 10.30 11.38
CA VAL A 166 -11.05 10.64 11.07
C VAL A 166 -10.96 10.94 9.58
N GLN A 167 -10.34 12.07 9.27
CA GLN A 167 -10.07 12.52 7.92
C GLN A 167 -8.59 12.34 7.64
N THR A 168 -8.27 11.63 6.57
CA THR A 168 -6.90 11.40 6.16
C THR A 168 -6.69 11.93 4.75
N THR A 169 -5.71 12.79 4.59
CA THR A 169 -5.21 13.22 3.27
C THR A 169 -3.85 12.62 3.05
N LEU A 170 -3.67 11.98 1.89
CA LEU A 170 -2.40 11.40 1.45
C LEU A 170 -2.00 12.05 0.14
N LEU A 171 -0.74 12.42 0.03
CA LEU A 171 -0.11 12.87 -1.22
C LEU A 171 1.20 12.10 -1.39
N ASP A 172 1.24 11.25 -2.39
CA ASP A 172 2.44 10.52 -2.78
C ASP A 172 2.97 11.07 -4.10
N GLU A 173 4.25 11.35 -4.16
CA GLU A 173 4.96 11.74 -5.38
C GLU A 173 6.21 10.90 -5.55
N THR A 174 6.45 10.43 -6.77
CA THR A 174 7.67 9.72 -7.14
C THR A 174 8.21 10.29 -8.45
N LEU A 175 9.44 10.72 -8.43
CA LEU A 175 10.22 11.14 -9.59
C LEU A 175 11.32 10.11 -9.86
N LYS A 176 11.48 9.74 -11.11
CA LYS A 176 12.45 8.74 -11.55
C LYS A 176 13.19 9.22 -12.79
N LEU A 177 14.49 9.07 -12.79
CA LEU A 177 15.35 9.34 -13.93
C LEU A 177 16.24 8.11 -14.16
N ASP A 178 16.07 7.46 -15.31
CA ASP A 178 16.84 6.27 -15.68
C ASP A 178 17.69 6.56 -16.90
N TYR A 179 18.94 6.11 -16.85
CA TYR A 179 19.86 6.18 -17.96
C TYR A 179 20.36 4.79 -18.37
N LYS A 180 20.22 4.47 -19.65
CA LYS A 180 20.71 3.22 -20.24
C LYS A 180 22.14 3.40 -20.74
N VAL A 181 23.07 2.64 -20.17
CA VAL A 181 24.47 2.61 -20.56
C VAL A 181 24.67 1.43 -21.52
N GLY A 182 24.81 1.71 -22.81
CA GLY A 182 24.89 0.66 -23.81
C GLY A 182 23.58 -0.11 -23.95
N SER A 183 23.67 -1.42 -24.19
CA SER A 183 22.51 -2.30 -24.46
C SER A 183 21.94 -2.99 -23.20
N SER A 184 22.70 -3.08 -22.13
CA SER A 184 22.38 -3.99 -21.03
C SER A 184 22.67 -3.44 -19.63
N SER A 185 23.23 -2.24 -19.52
CA SER A 185 23.52 -1.60 -18.23
C SER A 185 22.58 -0.42 -17.99
N THR A 186 22.22 -0.17 -16.76
CA THR A 186 21.30 0.91 -16.37
C THR A 186 21.79 1.62 -15.12
N MET A 187 21.53 2.92 -15.05
CA MET A 187 21.70 3.74 -13.87
C MET A 187 20.39 4.48 -13.64
N GLY A 188 19.96 4.62 -12.39
CA GLY A 188 18.71 5.31 -12.06
C GLY A 188 18.85 6.14 -10.79
N VAL A 189 18.12 7.24 -10.74
CA VAL A 189 17.91 8.02 -9.54
C VAL A 189 16.40 8.10 -9.29
N LYS A 190 16.01 7.89 -8.06
CA LYS A 190 14.61 7.95 -7.63
C LYS A 190 14.49 8.86 -6.41
N ILE A 191 13.45 9.70 -6.42
CA ILE A 191 13.04 10.50 -5.27
C ILE A 191 11.56 10.22 -5.05
N SER A 192 11.16 9.94 -3.81
CA SER A 192 9.74 9.77 -3.46
C SER A 192 9.45 10.55 -2.18
N ALA A 193 8.26 11.12 -2.10
CA ALA A 193 7.74 11.76 -0.90
C ALA A 193 6.30 11.32 -0.68
N ALA A 194 5.95 11.01 0.55
CA ALA A 194 4.61 10.67 0.99
C ALA A 194 4.23 11.58 2.16
N TRP A 195 3.38 12.54 1.88
CA TRP A 195 2.82 13.42 2.90
C TRP A 195 1.50 12.85 3.39
N ARG A 196 1.34 12.84 4.70
CA ARG A 196 0.13 12.37 5.38
C ARG A 196 -0.33 13.41 6.38
N ASN A 197 -1.59 13.81 6.22
CA ASN A 197 -2.32 14.61 7.21
C ASN A 197 -3.49 13.79 7.74
N VAL A 198 -3.60 13.66 9.06
CA VAL A 198 -4.68 12.93 9.73
C VAL A 198 -5.29 13.83 10.78
N ASP A 199 -6.58 14.10 10.65
CA ASP A 199 -7.39 14.85 11.58
C ASP A 199 -8.48 13.97 12.18
N GLY A 200 -8.60 13.93 13.48
CA GLY A 200 -9.63 13.20 14.21
C GLY A 200 -10.45 14.09 15.12
N LYS A 201 -11.73 13.75 15.30
CA LYS A 201 -12.64 14.47 16.23
C LYS A 201 -12.72 13.83 17.61
N ALA A 202 -11.97 12.76 17.87
CA ALA A 202 -11.92 12.13 19.19
C ALA A 202 -11.11 12.99 20.17
N MET A 203 -11.51 13.01 21.45
CA MET A 203 -10.96 13.90 22.47
C MET A 203 -9.46 13.75 22.74
N ASP A 204 -8.84 12.62 22.36
CA ASP A 204 -7.40 12.35 22.55
C ASP A 204 -6.71 11.96 21.22
N PHE A 205 -7.26 12.42 20.09
CA PHE A 205 -6.64 12.12 18.80
C PHE A 205 -5.68 13.25 18.43
N ASP A 206 -4.39 12.91 18.44
CA ASP A 206 -3.34 13.83 18.01
C ASP A 206 -3.39 14.03 16.50
N HIS A 207 -3.37 15.28 16.07
CA HIS A 207 -3.23 15.66 14.69
C HIS A 207 -1.88 15.17 14.15
N ILE A 208 -1.89 14.40 13.06
CA ILE A 208 -0.66 13.95 12.42
C ILE A 208 -0.43 14.73 11.13
N ASN A 209 0.71 15.36 11.02
CA ASN A 209 1.18 16.02 9.81
C ASN A 209 2.61 15.58 9.55
N ALA A 210 2.76 14.49 8.82
CA ALA A 210 4.03 13.81 8.65
C ALA A 210 4.40 13.67 7.18
N VAL A 211 5.71 13.64 6.90
CA VAL A 211 6.29 13.40 5.59
C VAL A 211 7.31 12.28 5.71
N ASP A 212 7.09 11.23 4.94
CA ASP A 212 8.07 10.18 4.68
C ASP A 212 8.66 10.43 3.29
N PHE A 213 9.98 10.59 3.19
CA PHE A 213 10.62 10.78 1.91
C PHE A 213 11.85 9.89 1.77
N ASN A 214 12.10 9.46 0.55
CA ASN A 214 13.27 8.68 0.23
C ASN A 214 13.90 9.17 -1.08
N TYR A 215 15.20 9.06 -1.15
CA TYR A 215 15.98 9.31 -2.36
C TYR A 215 17.12 8.33 -2.45
N GLY A 216 17.38 7.89 -3.66
CA GLY A 216 18.39 6.86 -3.88
C GLY A 216 18.83 6.73 -5.31
N ALA A 217 19.88 5.95 -5.49
CA ALA A 217 20.43 5.60 -6.79
C ALA A 217 20.50 4.09 -6.94
N THR A 218 20.23 3.62 -8.14
CA THR A 218 20.36 2.22 -8.54
C THR A 218 21.33 2.11 -9.70
N VAL A 219 22.13 1.08 -9.69
CA VAL A 219 23.10 0.81 -10.75
C VAL A 219 23.06 -0.67 -11.08
N SER A 220 23.02 -1.01 -12.37
CA SER A 220 23.14 -2.37 -12.84
C SER A 220 24.07 -2.39 -14.06
N PHE A 221 25.23 -3.01 -13.92
CA PHE A 221 26.22 -3.14 -14.97
C PHE A 221 26.45 -4.60 -15.36
N ASN A 222 26.42 -4.84 -16.66
CA ASN A 222 26.90 -6.07 -17.24
C ASN A 222 28.36 -5.88 -17.67
N LEU A 223 29.26 -6.55 -16.96
CA LEU A 223 30.68 -6.52 -17.18
C LEU A 223 31.14 -7.63 -18.16
N PRO A 224 32.34 -7.57 -18.73
CA PRO A 224 32.95 -8.68 -19.44
C PRO A 224 32.90 -9.97 -18.59
N TRP A 225 33.08 -11.12 -19.23
CA TRP A 225 33.11 -12.45 -18.62
C TRP A 225 31.78 -12.90 -17.96
N HIS A 226 30.64 -12.39 -18.43
CA HIS A 226 29.31 -12.73 -17.92
C HIS A 226 29.12 -12.39 -16.41
N ILE A 227 29.77 -11.36 -15.94
CA ILE A 227 29.59 -10.82 -14.60
C ILE A 227 28.55 -9.71 -14.67
N GLN A 228 27.59 -9.73 -13.73
CA GLN A 228 26.63 -8.64 -13.53
C GLN A 228 26.78 -8.12 -12.11
N VAL A 229 26.86 -6.81 -11.97
CA VAL A 229 26.89 -6.10 -10.68
C VAL A 229 25.65 -5.23 -10.61
N GLY A 230 24.89 -5.40 -9.56
CA GLY A 230 23.75 -4.56 -9.22
C GLY A 230 23.94 -3.96 -7.82
N THR A 231 23.55 -2.71 -7.64
CA THR A 231 23.55 -2.08 -6.32
C THR A 231 22.47 -1.02 -6.24
N ASP A 232 21.87 -0.87 -5.08
CA ASP A 232 20.99 0.22 -4.73
C ASP A 232 21.36 0.81 -3.37
N LEU A 233 21.37 2.12 -3.32
CA LEU A 233 21.62 2.90 -2.11
C LEU A 233 20.45 3.87 -1.97
N THR A 234 19.71 3.76 -0.87
CA THR A 234 18.51 4.59 -0.64
C THR A 234 18.51 5.12 0.79
N MET A 235 18.37 6.43 0.92
CA MET A 235 18.09 7.10 2.18
C MET A 235 16.59 7.16 2.41
N TYR A 236 16.13 6.68 3.54
CA TYR A 236 14.75 6.79 4.02
C TYR A 236 14.69 7.77 5.18
N SER A 237 13.88 8.79 5.05
CA SER A 237 13.77 9.83 6.06
C SER A 237 12.31 10.04 6.45
N ARG A 238 12.07 10.27 7.74
CA ARG A 238 10.74 10.52 8.32
C ARG A 238 10.77 11.80 9.13
N ARG A 239 9.74 12.64 8.95
CA ARG A 239 9.62 13.93 9.65
C ARG A 239 8.16 14.22 10.01
N GLY A 240 7.97 15.00 11.07
CA GLY A 240 6.63 15.45 11.49
C GLY A 240 5.89 14.48 12.41
N TYR A 241 6.53 13.42 12.88
CA TYR A 241 5.95 12.53 13.89
C TYR A 241 6.24 13.09 15.29
N GLU A 242 5.28 12.99 16.22
CA GLU A 242 5.41 13.51 17.58
C GLU A 242 6.50 12.82 18.39
N GLY A 243 6.65 11.51 18.25
CA GLY A 243 7.74 10.78 18.91
C GLY A 243 9.07 11.05 18.22
N SER A 244 10.07 11.56 18.94
CA SER A 244 11.42 11.81 18.39
C SER A 244 12.04 10.54 17.78
N SER A 245 11.77 9.36 18.34
CA SER A 245 12.20 8.05 17.82
C SER A 245 11.56 7.66 16.50
N MET A 246 10.53 8.39 16.05
CA MET A 246 9.83 8.14 14.79
C MET A 246 10.37 8.97 13.64
N ASN A 247 11.12 10.03 13.94
CA ASN A 247 11.77 10.89 12.95
C ASN A 247 13.18 10.33 12.70
N THR A 248 13.30 9.41 11.75
CA THR A 248 14.53 8.64 11.48
C THR A 248 15.13 8.98 10.13
N ASP A 249 16.41 8.67 10.00
CA ASP A 249 17.17 8.67 8.74
C ASP A 249 17.88 7.32 8.61
N ASP A 250 17.38 6.48 7.71
CA ASP A 250 17.84 5.11 7.53
C ASP A 250 18.48 4.96 6.13
N LEU A 251 19.82 4.84 6.07
CA LEU A 251 20.52 4.59 4.81
C LEU A 251 20.63 3.10 4.57
N LEU A 252 19.91 2.59 3.57
CA LEU A 252 19.95 1.20 3.16
C LEU A 252 20.81 1.00 1.94
N TRP A 253 21.71 0.03 2.01
CA TRP A 253 22.55 -0.36 0.91
C TRP A 253 22.43 -1.86 0.63
N ASN A 254 22.01 -2.19 -0.60
CA ASN A 254 21.97 -3.56 -1.09
C ASN A 254 22.90 -3.70 -2.29
N ALA A 255 23.48 -4.88 -2.45
CA ALA A 255 24.33 -5.18 -3.60
C ALA A 255 24.14 -6.62 -4.05
N ARG A 256 24.25 -6.83 -5.36
CA ARG A 256 24.19 -8.13 -6.01
C ARG A 256 25.40 -8.30 -6.93
N LEU A 257 26.05 -9.44 -6.84
CA LEU A 257 27.04 -9.89 -7.78
C LEU A 257 26.57 -11.20 -8.38
N SER A 258 26.48 -11.28 -9.70
CA SER A 258 26.17 -12.55 -10.37
C SER A 258 27.24 -12.90 -11.41
N TYR A 259 27.50 -14.20 -11.53
CA TYR A 259 28.44 -14.75 -12.49
C TYR A 259 27.81 -15.95 -13.20
N THR A 260 27.76 -15.89 -14.53
CA THR A 260 27.15 -16.94 -15.35
C THR A 260 28.23 -17.67 -16.14
N MET A 261 28.26 -18.99 -16.01
CA MET A 261 29.21 -19.90 -16.66
C MET A 261 28.53 -21.05 -17.40
N LEU A 262 29.31 -21.93 -17.99
CA LEU A 262 28.83 -23.11 -18.74
C LEU A 262 27.85 -22.74 -19.87
N LYS A 263 28.17 -21.69 -20.64
CA LYS A 263 27.30 -21.19 -21.73
C LYS A 263 25.89 -20.83 -21.26
N GLY A 264 25.77 -20.19 -20.09
CA GLY A 264 24.49 -19.75 -19.54
C GLY A 264 23.74 -20.79 -18.70
N LYS A 265 24.32 -21.96 -18.46
CA LYS A 265 23.66 -23.03 -17.72
C LYS A 265 23.81 -22.94 -16.20
N LEU A 266 24.90 -22.39 -15.72
CA LEU A 266 25.18 -22.25 -14.28
C LEU A 266 25.35 -20.78 -13.94
N THR A 267 24.55 -20.31 -12.98
CA THR A 267 24.64 -18.94 -12.47
C THR A 267 24.82 -18.95 -10.95
N TRP A 268 25.82 -18.24 -10.51
CA TRP A 268 26.10 -17.93 -9.12
C TRP A 268 25.63 -16.51 -8.86
N MET A 269 24.89 -16.27 -7.77
CA MET A 269 24.48 -14.93 -7.35
C MET A 269 24.74 -14.77 -5.87
N LEU A 270 25.45 -13.71 -5.51
CA LEU A 270 25.65 -13.28 -4.14
C LEU A 270 24.88 -12.00 -3.92
N ASP A 271 23.90 -12.07 -3.02
CA ASP A 271 23.08 -10.93 -2.60
C ASP A 271 23.48 -10.51 -1.19
N GLY A 272 23.80 -9.24 -1.02
CA GLY A 272 23.95 -8.58 0.27
C GLY A 272 22.79 -7.64 0.53
N PHE A 273 22.08 -7.84 1.62
CA PHE A 273 20.94 -7.02 2.03
C PHE A 273 21.30 -6.21 3.26
N ASP A 274 20.90 -4.93 3.25
CA ASP A 274 21.14 -3.98 4.32
C ASP A 274 22.58 -4.05 4.85
N ILE A 275 23.53 -3.89 3.93
CA ILE A 275 24.98 -4.07 4.22
C ILE A 275 25.42 -3.17 5.38
N LEU A 276 24.81 -2.00 5.54
CA LEU A 276 25.08 -1.05 6.61
C LEU A 276 24.40 -1.42 7.93
N GLY A 277 23.36 -2.27 7.91
CA GLY A 277 22.62 -2.70 9.10
C GLY A 277 21.72 -1.64 9.71
N ASN A 278 21.16 -0.76 8.88
CA ASN A 278 20.36 0.38 9.32
C ASN A 278 18.84 0.16 9.16
N LEU A 279 18.40 -1.04 8.78
CA LEU A 279 16.99 -1.32 8.56
C LEU A 279 16.19 -1.13 9.86
N ASN A 280 15.22 -0.21 9.83
CA ASN A 280 14.28 0.00 10.92
C ASN A 280 13.06 -0.91 10.74
N ASN A 281 12.85 -1.84 11.67
CA ASN A 281 11.84 -2.89 11.63
C ASN A 281 10.53 -2.52 12.36
N ILE A 282 10.27 -1.23 12.54
CA ILE A 282 9.08 -0.74 13.25
C ILE A 282 8.04 -0.27 12.22
N THR A 283 6.88 -0.92 12.22
CA THR A 283 5.72 -0.47 11.45
C THR A 283 4.75 0.26 12.37
N ARG A 284 4.27 1.43 11.95
CA ARG A 284 3.35 2.26 12.70
C ARG A 284 2.09 2.51 11.89
N MET A 285 0.94 2.28 12.52
CA MET A 285 -0.37 2.51 11.94
C MET A 285 -1.18 3.43 12.85
N VAL A 286 -1.92 4.36 12.26
CA VAL A 286 -2.87 5.23 12.96
C VAL A 286 -4.23 5.10 12.30
N ASN A 287 -5.26 4.89 13.10
CA ASN A 287 -6.66 4.81 12.66
C ASN A 287 -7.57 5.54 13.65
N ALA A 288 -8.89 5.51 13.42
CA ALA A 288 -9.88 6.18 14.28
C ALA A 288 -9.90 5.67 15.73
N GLN A 289 -9.34 4.50 15.99
CA GLN A 289 -9.34 3.86 17.32
C GLN A 289 -8.03 4.11 18.08
N GLY A 290 -6.99 4.62 17.41
CA GLY A 290 -5.71 4.92 18.03
C GLY A 290 -4.49 4.63 17.18
N ARG A 291 -3.35 4.58 17.84
CA ARG A 291 -2.02 4.33 17.26
C ARG A 291 -1.56 2.91 17.62
N THR A 292 -1.07 2.19 16.64
CA THR A 292 -0.47 0.86 16.81
C THR A 292 0.98 0.89 16.34
N GLU A 293 1.90 0.45 17.18
CA GLU A 293 3.29 0.21 16.82
C GLU A 293 3.55 -1.29 16.79
N THR A 294 4.06 -1.78 15.67
CA THR A 294 4.41 -3.18 15.50
C THR A 294 5.91 -3.29 15.32
N PHE A 295 6.57 -3.98 16.24
CA PHE A 295 7.98 -4.34 16.15
C PHE A 295 8.09 -5.71 15.47
N VAL A 296 8.83 -5.77 14.38
CA VAL A 296 9.07 -7.02 13.66
C VAL A 296 10.52 -7.41 13.81
N ASN A 297 10.78 -8.62 14.32
CA ASN A 297 12.12 -9.18 14.31
C ASN A 297 12.49 -9.57 12.88
N ALA A 298 13.19 -8.68 12.17
CA ALA A 298 13.77 -8.97 10.87
C ALA A 298 15.28 -9.16 11.01
N LEU A 299 15.88 -9.91 10.08
CA LEU A 299 17.33 -10.04 10.00
C LEU A 299 17.91 -8.67 9.62
N PRO A 300 18.73 -8.05 10.48
CA PRO A 300 19.20 -6.67 10.25
C PRO A 300 20.11 -6.54 9.02
N ARG A 301 20.98 -7.51 8.79
CA ARG A 301 21.80 -7.63 7.60
C ARG A 301 22.10 -9.09 7.31
N TYR A 302 22.13 -9.47 6.05
CA TYR A 302 22.46 -10.83 5.66
C TYR A 302 22.95 -10.89 4.23
N ALA A 303 23.62 -11.99 3.92
CA ALA A 303 24.02 -12.31 2.56
C ALA A 303 23.45 -13.68 2.17
N ILE A 304 23.03 -13.82 0.92
CA ILE A 304 22.51 -15.07 0.39
C ILE A 304 23.34 -15.44 -0.85
N LEU A 305 23.82 -16.67 -0.88
CA LEU A 305 24.43 -17.27 -2.05
C LEU A 305 23.39 -18.15 -2.76
N HIS A 306 23.08 -17.82 -4.01
CA HIS A 306 22.23 -18.61 -4.88
C HIS A 306 23.07 -19.33 -5.92
N VAL A 307 22.71 -20.57 -6.19
CA VAL A 307 23.28 -21.37 -7.28
C VAL A 307 22.12 -21.88 -8.13
N ALA A 308 22.05 -21.45 -9.39
CA ALA A 308 21.01 -21.85 -10.31
C ALA A 308 21.64 -22.63 -11.49
N TYR A 309 21.14 -23.83 -11.75
CA TYR A 309 21.51 -24.64 -12.89
C TYR A 309 20.32 -24.91 -13.79
N HIS A 310 20.43 -24.55 -15.07
CA HIS A 310 19.40 -24.74 -16.07
C HIS A 310 19.60 -26.06 -16.83
N PHE A 311 18.70 -27.00 -16.63
CA PHE A 311 18.66 -28.27 -17.38
C PHE A 311 17.82 -28.09 -18.65
N ASN A 312 18.47 -28.21 -19.83
CA ASN A 312 17.76 -28.28 -21.09
C ASN A 312 17.55 -29.76 -21.47
N MET A 313 16.38 -30.31 -21.20
CA MET A 313 16.00 -31.60 -21.76
C MET A 313 15.53 -31.38 -23.21
N LYS A 314 16.23 -31.99 -24.15
CA LYS A 314 15.69 -32.11 -25.52
C LYS A 314 14.51 -33.10 -25.48
N PRO A 315 13.34 -32.77 -26.04
CA PRO A 315 12.27 -33.77 -26.17
C PRO A 315 12.77 -34.93 -26.99
N LYS A 316 12.55 -36.17 -26.51
CA LYS A 316 12.79 -37.37 -27.33
C LYS A 316 11.90 -37.26 -28.56
N LYS A 317 12.50 -37.28 -29.74
CA LYS A 317 11.74 -37.51 -30.99
C LYS A 317 11.19 -38.93 -30.90
N HIS A 318 9.88 -39.06 -30.84
CA HIS A 318 9.16 -40.30 -31.10
C HIS A 318 9.01 -40.48 -32.61
#